data_35dd8f968683c38a11b3e78baf27bfad
#
_entry.id   35dd8f968683c38a11b3e78baf27bfad
#
_cell.length_a   1.000
_cell.length_b   1.000
_cell.length_c   1.000
_cell.angle_alpha   90.00
_cell.angle_beta   90.00
_cell.angle_gamma   90.00
#
_symmetry.space_group_name_H-M   'P 1'
#
loop_
_entity.id
_entity.type
_entity.pdbx_description
1 polymer ?
#
loop_
_entity_poly.entity_id
_entity_poly.type
_entity_poly.pdbx_seq_one_letter_code
_entity_poly.pdbx_strand_id
1 'polypeptide(L)'
;HRVDRRQRQMCIRDRMRDEQLTERQHKKTRFKSIDCSIMELADDIAYGVHDLEDAVVLGMVTRHQWIEGAASLLSECGEPWFEAHIDSITDMLFSGTHHQRKDAIGGMVNALLTSISIKPVDAPFESGLLAFNAYLEPEMAQALEVLKRFVSEYVIQVPHVQVVEYKGQQIIMDIFEAFSADPERLLPAPIRHEWQQATCESEGYRVIADYISSMTDGHAQRLHQQLFSSH
;
A
#
# COMPACT_ATOMS: atom_id res chain seq x y z
N HIS A 1 -10.20 9.22 8.90
CA HIS A 1 -10.66 10.38 8.10
C HIS A 1 -9.86 11.67 8.30
N ARG A 2 -9.32 11.97 9.49
CA ARG A 2 -8.45 13.15 9.71
C ARG A 2 -7.01 12.93 9.25
N VAL A 3 -6.51 11.71 9.30
CA VAL A 3 -5.14 11.35 8.88
C VAL A 3 -5.03 11.48 7.35
N ASP A 4 -6.00 10.97 6.60
CA ASP A 4 -6.01 10.98 5.13
C ASP A 4 -5.99 12.41 4.52
N ARG A 5 -6.70 13.39 5.10
CA ARG A 5 -6.63 14.80 4.64
C ARG A 5 -5.27 15.46 4.91
N ARG A 6 -4.62 15.16 6.03
CA ARG A 6 -3.26 15.68 6.31
C ARG A 6 -2.23 15.02 5.41
N GLN A 7 -2.35 13.72 5.18
CA GLN A 7 -1.53 12.94 4.26
C GLN A 7 -1.60 13.48 2.83
N ARG A 8 -2.81 13.74 2.31
CA ARG A 8 -3.00 14.35 0.98
C ARG A 8 -2.47 15.79 0.91
N GLN A 9 -2.62 16.59 1.96
CA GLN A 9 -2.08 17.96 1.97
C GLN A 9 -0.55 17.98 2.03
N MET A 10 0.08 17.01 2.70
CA MET A 10 1.53 16.85 2.72
C MET A 10 2.07 16.43 1.35
N CYS A 11 1.50 15.39 0.73
CA CYS A 11 1.85 14.96 -0.62
C CYS A 11 1.58 16.04 -1.70
N ILE A 12 0.58 16.90 -1.51
CA ILE A 12 0.28 18.01 -2.44
C ILE A 12 1.27 19.18 -2.27
N ARG A 13 1.72 19.47 -1.05
CA ARG A 13 2.76 20.49 -0.79
C ARG A 13 4.15 20.08 -1.28
N ASP A 14 4.45 18.77 -1.29
CA ASP A 14 5.70 18.22 -1.83
C ASP A 14 5.77 18.27 -3.37
N ARG A 15 4.68 18.64 -4.05
CA ARG A 15 4.64 18.81 -5.51
C ARG A 15 5.24 20.15 -5.94
N MET A 16 6.53 20.30 -5.81
CA MET A 16 7.25 21.32 -6.60
C MET A 16 7.41 20.79 -8.04
N ARG A 17 6.84 21.52 -8.98
CA ARG A 17 6.67 21.14 -10.37
C ARG A 17 7.99 21.06 -11.10
N ASP A 18 8.34 19.90 -11.64
CA ASP A 18 9.22 19.82 -12.79
C ASP A 18 8.41 20.12 -14.07
N GLU A 19 8.72 21.18 -14.79
CA GLU A 19 7.94 21.72 -15.91
C GLU A 19 8.09 20.95 -17.24
N GLN A 20 8.77 19.78 -17.26
CA GLN A 20 9.07 19.07 -18.51
C GLN A 20 8.61 17.61 -18.51
N LEU A 21 7.32 17.34 -18.30
CA LEU A 21 6.80 15.99 -18.43
C LEU A 21 5.74 15.90 -19.54
N THR A 22 5.92 14.93 -20.43
CA THR A 22 4.93 14.55 -21.45
C THR A 22 3.65 14.00 -20.79
N GLU A 23 2.49 14.22 -21.42
CA GLU A 23 1.13 14.01 -20.91
C GLU A 23 0.81 12.59 -20.33
N ARG A 24 1.72 11.64 -20.36
CA ARG A 24 1.54 10.25 -19.88
C ARG A 24 2.37 9.84 -18.68
N GLN A 25 3.20 10.72 -18.11
CA GLN A 25 4.01 10.36 -16.95
C GLN A 25 3.45 10.99 -15.68
N HIS A 26 3.20 10.15 -14.66
CA HIS A 26 2.89 10.65 -13.32
C HIS A 26 4.07 11.44 -12.77
N LYS A 27 3.82 12.69 -12.37
CA LYS A 27 4.83 13.55 -11.76
C LYS A 27 5.23 12.95 -10.41
N LYS A 28 6.47 12.48 -10.30
CA LYS A 28 7.07 12.13 -9.01
C LYS A 28 7.63 13.39 -8.36
N THR A 29 7.41 13.54 -7.05
CA THR A 29 8.06 14.61 -6.29
C THR A 29 9.56 14.34 -6.21
N ARG A 30 10.37 15.38 -6.45
CA ARG A 30 11.83 15.29 -6.35
C ARG A 30 12.31 15.24 -4.91
N PHE A 31 11.57 15.90 -4.01
CA PHE A 31 11.89 15.99 -2.59
C PHE A 31 10.68 15.51 -1.78
N LYS A 32 10.94 14.76 -0.71
CA LYS A 32 9.94 14.25 0.23
C LYS A 32 10.07 15.00 1.54
N SER A 33 8.96 15.21 2.26
CA SER A 33 9.04 15.62 3.66
C SER A 33 9.50 14.46 4.53
N ILE A 34 10.04 14.77 5.71
CA ILE A 34 10.42 13.74 6.68
C ILE A 34 9.22 12.82 7.02
N ASP A 35 8.03 13.39 7.18
CA ASP A 35 6.83 12.62 7.48
C ASP A 35 6.46 11.66 6.32
N CYS A 36 6.56 12.12 5.06
CA CYS A 36 6.36 11.26 3.91
C CYS A 36 7.38 10.11 3.86
N SER A 37 8.65 10.38 4.16
CA SER A 37 9.67 9.34 4.16
C SER A 37 9.46 8.28 5.26
N ILE A 38 9.00 8.70 6.44
CA ILE A 38 8.64 7.79 7.53
C ILE A 38 7.42 6.94 7.13
N MET A 39 6.41 7.57 6.53
CA MET A 39 5.19 6.85 6.11
C MET A 39 5.45 5.84 5.00
N GLU A 40 6.29 6.18 4.02
CA GLU A 40 6.70 5.26 2.96
C GLU A 40 7.45 4.05 3.54
N LEU A 41 8.39 4.27 4.47
CA LEU A 41 9.09 3.16 5.12
C LEU A 41 8.13 2.28 5.95
N ALA A 42 7.19 2.90 6.67
CA ALA A 42 6.20 2.15 7.46
C ALA A 42 5.28 1.31 6.55
N ASP A 43 4.88 1.86 5.41
CA ASP A 43 4.06 1.17 4.40
C ASP A 43 4.85 0.01 3.76
N ASP A 44 6.09 0.26 3.38
CA ASP A 44 6.99 -0.75 2.80
C ASP A 44 7.25 -1.92 3.78
N ILE A 45 7.47 -1.61 5.07
CA ILE A 45 7.66 -2.63 6.11
C ILE A 45 6.36 -3.43 6.32
N ALA A 46 5.21 -2.74 6.39
CA ALA A 46 3.92 -3.40 6.51
C ALA A 46 3.66 -4.34 5.32
N TYR A 47 3.88 -3.86 4.10
CA TYR A 47 3.74 -4.66 2.88
C TYR A 47 4.67 -5.88 2.88
N GLY A 48 5.97 -5.71 3.18
CA GLY A 48 6.94 -6.81 3.15
C GLY A 48 6.73 -7.86 4.24
N VAL A 49 6.22 -7.47 5.41
CA VAL A 49 6.17 -8.35 6.59
C VAL A 49 4.75 -8.82 6.92
N HIS A 50 3.75 -7.92 6.89
CA HIS A 50 2.38 -8.31 7.25
C HIS A 50 1.66 -9.04 6.12
N ASP A 51 1.89 -8.66 4.87
CA ASP A 51 1.33 -9.42 3.73
C ASP A 51 1.95 -10.81 3.63
N LEU A 52 3.23 -10.97 4.03
CA LEU A 52 3.84 -12.29 4.22
C LEU A 52 3.12 -13.10 5.30
N GLU A 53 2.81 -12.49 6.45
CA GLU A 53 2.05 -13.17 7.51
C GLU A 53 0.72 -13.69 6.99
N ASP A 54 -0.04 -12.83 6.33
CA ASP A 54 -1.35 -13.18 5.77
C ASP A 54 -1.23 -14.28 4.72
N ALA A 55 -0.22 -14.22 3.86
CA ALA A 55 0.04 -15.26 2.87
C ALA A 55 0.34 -16.63 3.48
N VAL A 56 1.10 -16.66 4.58
CA VAL A 56 1.37 -17.91 5.33
C VAL A 56 0.11 -18.42 6.02
N VAL A 57 -0.67 -17.53 6.65
CA VAL A 57 -1.94 -17.88 7.32
C VAL A 57 -2.96 -18.46 6.35
N LEU A 58 -3.08 -17.87 5.17
CA LEU A 58 -4.00 -18.29 4.12
C LEU A 58 -3.48 -19.50 3.31
N GLY A 59 -2.27 -20.00 3.62
CA GLY A 59 -1.67 -21.11 2.91
C GLY A 59 -1.31 -20.81 1.44
N MET A 60 -1.16 -19.54 1.10
CA MET A 60 -0.77 -19.09 -0.25
C MET A 60 0.70 -19.37 -0.53
N VAL A 61 1.53 -19.41 0.51
CA VAL A 61 2.98 -19.63 0.47
C VAL A 61 3.36 -20.86 1.27
N THR A 62 4.14 -21.74 0.67
CA THR A 62 4.70 -22.93 1.34
C THR A 62 6.06 -22.62 1.97
N ARG A 63 6.46 -23.42 2.95
CA ARG A 63 7.81 -23.32 3.57
C ARG A 63 8.94 -23.46 2.53
N HIS A 64 8.75 -24.29 1.53
CA HIS A 64 9.74 -24.50 0.46
C HIS A 64 9.91 -23.22 -0.39
N GLN A 65 8.80 -22.63 -0.82
CA GLN A 65 8.83 -21.36 -1.58
C GLN A 65 9.49 -20.23 -0.78
N TRP A 66 9.21 -20.16 0.53
CA TRP A 66 9.86 -19.20 1.41
C TRP A 66 11.37 -19.40 1.48
N ILE A 67 11.83 -20.64 1.67
CA ILE A 67 13.26 -20.94 1.75
C ILE A 67 13.98 -20.55 0.46
N GLU A 68 13.44 -20.93 -0.70
CA GLU A 68 14.07 -20.66 -2.00
C GLU A 68 13.94 -19.18 -2.44
N GLY A 69 12.79 -18.58 -2.18
CA GLY A 69 12.47 -17.24 -2.70
C GLY A 69 12.91 -16.08 -1.79
N ALA A 70 13.09 -16.32 -0.50
CA ALA A 70 13.43 -15.26 0.46
C ALA A 70 14.49 -15.66 1.48
N ALA A 71 14.31 -16.76 2.25
CA ALA A 71 15.18 -17.05 3.39
C ALA A 71 16.66 -17.22 2.99
N SER A 72 16.95 -17.91 1.88
CA SER A 72 18.32 -18.05 1.38
C SER A 72 18.94 -16.70 1.01
N LEU A 73 18.17 -15.81 0.40
CA LEU A 73 18.64 -14.46 0.02
C LEU A 73 18.84 -13.57 1.25
N LEU A 74 17.99 -13.69 2.27
CA LEU A 74 18.11 -12.96 3.53
C LEU A 74 19.33 -13.42 4.34
N SER A 75 19.69 -14.70 4.27
CA SER A 75 20.92 -15.23 4.92
C SER A 75 22.20 -14.75 4.24
N GLU A 76 22.14 -14.27 3.01
CA GLU A 76 23.29 -13.86 2.21
C GLU A 76 23.33 -12.33 1.96
N CYS A 77 22.33 -11.57 2.46
CA CYS A 77 22.24 -10.15 2.17
C CYS A 77 23.24 -9.27 2.97
N GLY A 78 24.01 -9.86 3.89
CA GLY A 78 25.00 -9.17 4.72
C GLY A 78 24.39 -8.40 5.90
N GLU A 79 23.12 -8.62 6.22
CA GLU A 79 22.47 -8.05 7.39
C GLU A 79 22.56 -9.02 8.56
N PRO A 80 23.34 -8.70 9.63
CA PRO A 80 23.69 -9.67 10.68
C PRO A 80 22.49 -10.23 11.46
N TRP A 81 21.42 -9.44 11.59
CA TRP A 81 20.23 -9.89 12.31
C TRP A 81 19.50 -10.99 11.54
N PHE A 82 19.32 -10.82 10.23
CA PHE A 82 18.71 -11.86 9.40
C PHE A 82 19.59 -13.11 9.32
N GLU A 83 20.91 -12.96 9.11
CA GLU A 83 21.85 -14.08 9.10
C GLU A 83 21.73 -14.93 10.37
N ALA A 84 21.62 -14.28 11.54
CA ALA A 84 21.55 -14.99 12.83
C ALA A 84 20.18 -15.61 13.13
N HIS A 85 19.09 -15.10 12.57
CA HIS A 85 17.74 -15.45 13.00
C HIS A 85 16.89 -16.15 11.94
N ILE A 86 17.30 -16.20 10.65
CA ILE A 86 16.47 -16.64 9.55
C ILE A 86 15.95 -18.08 9.69
N ASP A 87 16.74 -18.98 10.23
CA ASP A 87 16.32 -20.36 10.47
C ASP A 87 15.21 -20.42 11.53
N SER A 88 15.40 -19.70 12.64
CA SER A 88 14.40 -19.59 13.70
C SER A 88 13.11 -18.92 13.21
N ILE A 89 13.22 -17.84 12.42
CA ILE A 89 12.09 -17.17 11.78
C ILE A 89 11.34 -18.15 10.89
N THR A 90 12.04 -18.90 10.06
CA THR A 90 11.45 -19.89 9.16
C THR A 90 10.66 -20.95 9.95
N ASP A 91 11.24 -21.48 11.00
CA ASP A 91 10.57 -22.49 11.85
C ASP A 91 9.33 -21.89 12.55
N MET A 92 9.42 -20.68 13.08
CA MET A 92 8.30 -19.99 13.73
C MET A 92 7.18 -19.61 12.75
N LEU A 93 7.49 -19.12 11.56
CA LEU A 93 6.51 -18.75 10.53
C LEU A 93 5.64 -19.95 10.12
N PHE A 94 6.25 -21.12 9.97
CA PHE A 94 5.60 -22.34 9.49
C PHE A 94 5.30 -23.37 10.61
N SER A 95 5.37 -22.97 11.87
CA SER A 95 5.09 -23.83 13.03
C SER A 95 3.63 -24.27 13.17
N GLY A 96 2.71 -23.61 12.47
CA GLY A 96 1.25 -23.81 12.62
C GLY A 96 0.64 -23.13 13.86
N THR A 97 1.46 -22.52 14.75
CA THR A 97 0.96 -21.82 15.94
C THR A 97 0.92 -20.30 15.73
N HIS A 98 -0.20 -19.68 16.09
CA HIS A 98 -0.40 -18.23 15.97
C HIS A 98 0.67 -17.44 16.76
N HIS A 99 1.02 -17.89 17.97
CA HIS A 99 1.97 -17.18 18.83
C HIS A 99 3.37 -17.12 18.20
N GLN A 100 3.94 -18.27 17.80
CA GLN A 100 5.26 -18.33 17.19
C GLN A 100 5.34 -17.52 15.88
N ARG A 101 4.30 -17.56 15.06
CA ARG A 101 4.23 -16.73 13.86
C ARG A 101 4.27 -15.25 14.20
N LYS A 102 3.48 -14.80 15.20
CA LYS A 102 3.51 -13.41 15.67
C LYS A 102 4.88 -13.00 16.23
N ASP A 103 5.58 -13.91 16.90
CA ASP A 103 6.95 -13.64 17.38
C ASP A 103 7.93 -13.44 16.21
N ALA A 104 7.84 -14.28 15.17
CA ALA A 104 8.67 -14.12 13.97
C ALA A 104 8.40 -12.77 13.28
N ILE A 105 7.12 -12.44 13.06
CA ILE A 105 6.69 -11.17 12.45
C ILE A 105 7.14 -9.98 13.30
N GLY A 106 6.88 -10.02 14.60
CA GLY A 106 7.30 -8.96 15.53
C GLY A 106 8.81 -8.77 15.57
N GLY A 107 9.58 -9.86 15.51
CA GLY A 107 11.04 -9.82 15.40
C GLY A 107 11.53 -9.10 14.14
N MET A 108 10.99 -9.47 12.98
CA MET A 108 11.33 -8.82 11.70
C MET A 108 10.95 -7.33 11.69
N VAL A 109 9.73 -6.99 12.13
CA VAL A 109 9.29 -5.58 12.22
C VAL A 109 10.20 -4.80 13.16
N ASN A 110 10.54 -5.35 14.33
CA ASN A 110 11.42 -4.67 15.28
C ASN A 110 12.82 -4.44 14.71
N ALA A 111 13.40 -5.43 14.04
CA ALA A 111 14.71 -5.29 13.39
C ALA A 111 14.69 -4.19 12.32
N LEU A 112 13.68 -4.16 11.47
CA LEU A 112 13.52 -3.14 10.45
C LEU A 112 13.32 -1.74 11.08
N LEU A 113 12.46 -1.58 12.06
CA LEU A 113 12.18 -0.29 12.70
C LEU A 113 13.41 0.27 13.44
N THR A 114 14.16 -0.59 14.13
CA THR A 114 15.33 -0.15 14.89
C THR A 114 16.54 0.19 14.03
N SER A 115 16.54 -0.20 12.76
CA SER A 115 17.58 0.15 11.78
C SER A 115 17.28 1.45 11.00
N ILE A 116 16.16 2.13 11.30
CA ILE A 116 15.84 3.40 10.65
C ILE A 116 16.67 4.50 11.26
N SER A 117 17.32 5.27 10.38
CA SER A 117 18.08 6.47 10.72
C SER A 117 17.52 7.70 9.99
N ILE A 118 17.58 8.87 10.64
CA ILE A 118 17.22 10.16 10.03
C ILE A 118 18.50 10.83 9.56
N LYS A 119 18.59 11.11 8.25
CA LYS A 119 19.77 11.72 7.62
C LYS A 119 19.38 13.01 6.90
N PRO A 120 20.29 14.01 6.85
CA PRO A 120 20.05 15.24 6.09
C PRO A 120 19.97 14.92 4.59
N VAL A 121 19.15 15.68 3.89
CA VAL A 121 18.98 15.64 2.43
C VAL A 121 19.57 16.90 1.83
N ASP A 122 20.29 16.77 0.73
CA ASP A 122 20.73 17.92 -0.07
C ASP A 122 19.52 18.50 -0.83
N ALA A 123 18.81 19.40 -0.15
CA ALA A 123 17.62 20.04 -0.68
C ALA A 123 17.78 21.57 -0.67
N PRO A 124 17.27 22.28 -1.68
CA PRO A 124 17.39 23.74 -1.78
C PRO A 124 16.46 24.49 -0.82
N PHE A 125 16.03 23.85 0.28
CA PHE A 125 15.04 24.38 1.22
C PHE A 125 15.66 24.51 2.63
N GLU A 126 15.39 25.62 3.29
CA GLU A 126 15.75 25.82 4.70
C GLU A 126 14.76 25.19 5.70
N SER A 127 13.64 24.67 5.20
CA SER A 127 12.61 24.05 6.06
C SER A 127 13.11 22.72 6.62
N GLY A 128 13.12 22.58 7.95
CA GLY A 128 13.47 21.33 8.63
C GLY A 128 12.62 20.13 8.20
N LEU A 129 11.39 20.35 7.74
CA LEU A 129 10.52 19.30 7.21
C LEU A 129 11.04 18.69 5.88
N LEU A 130 11.82 19.43 5.11
CA LEU A 130 12.34 19.01 3.81
C LEU A 130 13.86 18.75 3.85
N ALA A 131 14.51 19.12 4.96
CA ALA A 131 15.96 18.99 5.13
C ALA A 131 16.42 17.61 5.61
N PHE A 132 15.49 16.76 6.03
CA PHE A 132 15.77 15.43 6.57
C PHE A 132 14.81 14.40 6.01
N ASN A 133 15.30 13.17 5.81
CA ASN A 133 14.49 12.01 5.51
C ASN A 133 14.89 10.81 6.39
N ALA A 134 13.94 9.89 6.56
CA ALA A 134 14.17 8.61 7.19
C ALA A 134 14.66 7.58 6.15
N TYR A 135 15.65 6.80 6.53
CA TYR A 135 16.27 5.77 5.70
C TYR A 135 16.52 4.50 6.52
N LEU A 136 16.40 3.35 5.88
CA LEU A 136 17.01 2.12 6.40
C LEU A 136 18.51 2.11 6.10
N GLU A 137 19.28 1.46 6.96
CA GLU A 137 20.68 1.16 6.61
C GLU A 137 20.73 0.24 5.38
N PRO A 138 21.77 0.31 4.52
CA PRO A 138 21.77 -0.29 3.19
C PRO A 138 21.47 -1.80 3.18
N GLU A 139 22.05 -2.55 4.10
CA GLU A 139 21.89 -4.01 4.20
C GLU A 139 20.45 -4.36 4.63
N MET A 140 19.89 -3.61 5.58
CA MET A 140 18.51 -3.77 6.01
C MET A 140 17.51 -3.34 4.93
N ALA A 141 17.82 -2.31 4.15
CA ALA A 141 17.03 -1.91 2.99
C ALA A 141 17.00 -3.03 1.92
N GLN A 142 18.13 -3.69 1.69
CA GLN A 142 18.21 -4.84 0.80
C GLN A 142 17.38 -6.02 1.33
N ALA A 143 17.41 -6.30 2.62
CA ALA A 143 16.57 -7.32 3.23
C ALA A 143 15.08 -7.03 3.06
N LEU A 144 14.66 -5.77 3.26
CA LEU A 144 13.27 -5.35 3.02
C LEU A 144 12.86 -5.54 1.54
N GLU A 145 13.73 -5.21 0.60
CA GLU A 145 13.46 -5.42 -0.83
C GLU A 145 13.33 -6.91 -1.18
N VAL A 146 14.08 -7.80 -0.53
CA VAL A 146 13.90 -9.25 -0.68
C VAL A 146 12.50 -9.68 -0.22
N LEU A 147 12.05 -9.21 0.96
CA LEU A 147 10.72 -9.49 1.49
C LEU A 147 9.62 -8.98 0.57
N LYS A 148 9.71 -7.72 0.13
CA LYS A 148 8.75 -7.08 -0.78
C LYS A 148 8.66 -7.82 -2.13
N ARG A 149 9.81 -8.19 -2.69
CA ARG A 149 9.86 -8.96 -3.94
C ARG A 149 9.21 -10.33 -3.78
N PHE A 150 9.49 -11.03 -2.69
CA PHE A 150 8.88 -12.32 -2.39
C PHE A 150 7.34 -12.22 -2.32
N VAL A 151 6.80 -11.25 -1.57
CA VAL A 151 5.36 -10.99 -1.49
C VAL A 151 4.79 -10.66 -2.87
N SER A 152 5.47 -9.80 -3.63
CA SER A 152 5.03 -9.46 -5.00
C SER A 152 4.91 -10.70 -5.89
N GLU A 153 5.94 -11.55 -5.94
CA GLU A 153 6.02 -12.69 -6.85
C GLU A 153 5.11 -13.85 -6.43
N TYR A 154 5.09 -14.19 -5.14
CA TYR A 154 4.41 -15.39 -4.65
C TYR A 154 2.99 -15.15 -4.12
N VAL A 155 2.61 -13.88 -3.91
CA VAL A 155 1.29 -13.53 -3.37
C VAL A 155 0.52 -12.65 -4.34
N ILE A 156 1.07 -11.48 -4.69
CA ILE A 156 0.31 -10.47 -5.44
C ILE A 156 0.18 -10.85 -6.92
N GLN A 157 1.26 -11.25 -7.58
CA GLN A 157 1.27 -11.53 -9.03
C GLN A 157 0.70 -12.90 -9.41
N VAL A 158 0.26 -13.69 -8.43
CA VAL A 158 -0.34 -15.00 -8.76
C VAL A 158 -1.69 -14.84 -9.46
N PRO A 159 -1.99 -15.65 -10.47
CA PRO A 159 -3.15 -15.45 -11.36
C PRO A 159 -4.49 -15.34 -10.63
N HIS A 160 -4.71 -16.11 -9.57
CA HIS A 160 -6.00 -16.08 -8.86
C HIS A 160 -6.21 -14.75 -8.09
N VAL A 161 -5.15 -14.14 -7.55
CA VAL A 161 -5.23 -12.82 -6.90
C VAL A 161 -5.45 -11.74 -7.96
N GLN A 162 -4.73 -11.81 -9.08
CA GLN A 162 -4.89 -10.87 -10.18
C GLN A 162 -6.31 -10.90 -10.80
N VAL A 163 -6.95 -12.07 -10.87
CA VAL A 163 -8.35 -12.17 -11.31
C VAL A 163 -9.30 -11.49 -10.34
N VAL A 164 -9.08 -11.63 -9.03
CA VAL A 164 -9.92 -10.97 -8.00
C VAL A 164 -9.72 -9.45 -8.06
N GLU A 165 -8.49 -8.99 -8.17
CA GLU A 165 -8.15 -7.57 -8.31
C GLU A 165 -8.80 -6.97 -9.56
N TYR A 166 -8.63 -7.59 -10.72
CA TYR A 166 -9.24 -7.15 -11.98
C TYR A 166 -10.76 -7.05 -11.87
N LYS A 167 -11.40 -8.07 -11.27
CA LYS A 167 -12.85 -8.06 -11.05
C LYS A 167 -13.27 -6.90 -10.13
N GLY A 168 -12.52 -6.64 -9.06
CA GLY A 168 -12.77 -5.50 -8.16
C GLY A 168 -12.66 -4.16 -8.88
N GLN A 169 -11.64 -3.99 -9.70
CA GLN A 169 -11.46 -2.78 -10.53
C GLN A 169 -12.65 -2.57 -11.48
N GLN A 170 -13.12 -3.62 -12.16
CA GLN A 170 -14.29 -3.52 -13.04
C GLN A 170 -15.54 -3.10 -12.27
N ILE A 171 -15.82 -3.71 -11.12
CA ILE A 171 -16.96 -3.34 -10.27
C ILE A 171 -16.94 -1.85 -9.91
N ILE A 172 -15.79 -1.33 -9.50
CA ILE A 172 -15.64 0.08 -9.12
C ILE A 172 -15.84 1.00 -10.32
N MET A 173 -15.27 0.66 -11.48
CA MET A 173 -15.43 1.45 -12.70
C MET A 173 -16.87 1.47 -13.17
N ASP A 174 -17.55 0.32 -13.21
CA ASP A 174 -18.96 0.22 -13.63
C ASP A 174 -19.87 1.06 -12.71
N ILE A 175 -19.66 0.99 -11.38
CA ILE A 175 -20.44 1.81 -10.43
C ILE A 175 -20.16 3.30 -10.64
N PHE A 176 -18.90 3.69 -10.87
CA PHE A 176 -18.54 5.07 -11.11
C PHE A 176 -19.19 5.60 -12.40
N GLU A 177 -19.15 4.82 -13.47
CA GLU A 177 -19.79 5.17 -14.75
C GLU A 177 -21.31 5.31 -14.60
N ALA A 178 -21.97 4.38 -13.91
CA ALA A 178 -23.42 4.46 -13.67
C ALA A 178 -23.80 5.71 -12.88
N PHE A 179 -23.11 6.01 -11.79
CA PHE A 179 -23.38 7.21 -10.99
C PHE A 179 -23.03 8.50 -11.70
N SER A 180 -22.02 8.48 -12.57
CA SER A 180 -21.65 9.64 -13.38
C SER A 180 -22.65 9.90 -14.51
N ALA A 181 -23.26 8.86 -15.07
CA ALA A 181 -24.26 8.98 -16.14
C ALA A 181 -25.62 9.49 -15.64
N ASP A 182 -26.06 9.09 -14.44
CA ASP A 182 -27.36 9.50 -13.89
C ASP A 182 -27.29 9.70 -12.36
N PRO A 183 -26.58 10.72 -11.91
CA PRO A 183 -26.35 10.97 -10.48
C PRO A 183 -27.63 11.33 -9.72
N GLU A 184 -28.58 11.99 -10.40
CA GLU A 184 -29.84 12.42 -9.77
C GLU A 184 -30.73 11.25 -9.38
N ARG A 185 -30.73 10.18 -10.17
CA ARG A 185 -31.58 9.00 -9.93
C ARG A 185 -30.87 7.93 -9.10
N LEU A 186 -29.57 7.79 -9.27
CA LEU A 186 -28.83 6.64 -8.73
C LEU A 186 -28.13 6.93 -7.40
N LEU A 187 -27.74 8.20 -7.12
CA LEU A 187 -27.10 8.53 -5.87
C LEU A 187 -28.10 8.52 -4.68
N PRO A 188 -27.71 8.01 -3.52
CA PRO A 188 -28.48 8.16 -2.30
C PRO A 188 -28.71 9.64 -1.94
N ALA A 189 -29.84 9.95 -1.33
CA ALA A 189 -30.28 11.32 -1.08
C ALA A 189 -29.22 12.25 -0.44
N PRO A 190 -28.45 11.82 0.60
CA PRO A 190 -27.40 12.67 1.17
C PRO A 190 -26.28 12.99 0.17
N ILE A 191 -25.81 11.99 -0.57
CA ILE A 191 -24.72 12.13 -1.54
C ILE A 191 -25.16 12.94 -2.76
N ARG A 192 -26.39 12.72 -3.21
CA ARG A 192 -27.00 13.52 -4.29
C ARG A 192 -27.08 14.99 -3.91
N HIS A 193 -27.43 15.32 -2.67
CA HIS A 193 -27.45 16.69 -2.19
C HIS A 193 -26.05 17.33 -2.24
N GLU A 194 -25.01 16.61 -1.79
CA GLU A 194 -23.63 17.08 -1.90
C GLU A 194 -23.20 17.26 -3.35
N TRP A 195 -23.58 16.33 -4.23
CA TRP A 195 -23.29 16.40 -5.66
C TRP A 195 -23.97 17.63 -6.33
N GLN A 196 -25.21 17.95 -5.96
CA GLN A 196 -25.94 19.13 -6.47
C GLN A 196 -25.32 20.45 -6.03
N GLN A 197 -24.52 20.47 -4.94
CA GLN A 197 -23.79 21.65 -4.48
C GLN A 197 -22.44 21.83 -5.20
N ALA A 198 -22.01 20.88 -6.01
CA ALA A 198 -20.77 20.98 -6.77
C ALA A 198 -20.85 22.14 -7.76
N THR A 199 -19.80 22.95 -7.80
CA THR A 199 -19.71 24.15 -8.64
C THR A 199 -19.19 23.86 -10.05
N CYS A 200 -18.58 22.68 -10.22
CA CYS A 200 -18.08 22.20 -11.51
C CYS A 200 -18.14 20.66 -11.57
N GLU A 201 -18.03 20.13 -12.78
CA GLU A 201 -18.08 18.69 -13.07
C GLU A 201 -17.05 17.88 -12.28
N SER A 202 -15.83 18.41 -12.16
CA SER A 202 -14.74 17.77 -11.40
C SER A 202 -15.07 17.61 -9.91
N GLU A 203 -15.78 18.56 -9.30
CA GLU A 203 -16.27 18.45 -7.93
C GLU A 203 -17.38 17.40 -7.82
N GLY A 204 -18.28 17.33 -8.80
CA GLY A 204 -19.31 16.30 -8.87
C GLY A 204 -18.72 14.90 -8.96
N TYR A 205 -17.74 14.67 -9.82
CA TYR A 205 -17.00 13.40 -9.88
C TYR A 205 -16.25 13.08 -8.58
N ARG A 206 -15.75 14.09 -7.89
CA ARG A 206 -15.10 13.89 -6.60
C ARG A 206 -16.06 13.40 -5.53
N VAL A 207 -17.27 13.93 -5.46
CA VAL A 207 -18.31 13.46 -4.52
C VAL A 207 -18.65 12.00 -4.80
N ILE A 208 -18.80 11.61 -6.05
CA ILE A 208 -19.05 10.21 -6.46
C ILE A 208 -17.89 9.32 -6.03
N ALA A 209 -16.64 9.72 -6.32
CA ALA A 209 -15.46 8.95 -5.97
C ALA A 209 -15.30 8.79 -4.43
N ASP A 210 -15.56 9.85 -3.67
CA ASP A 210 -15.50 9.80 -2.20
C ASP A 210 -16.61 8.91 -1.61
N TYR A 211 -17.79 8.88 -2.23
CA TYR A 211 -18.86 7.94 -1.86
C TYR A 211 -18.46 6.49 -2.13
N ILE A 212 -17.98 6.17 -3.32
CA ILE A 212 -17.54 4.82 -3.68
C ILE A 212 -16.38 4.38 -2.76
N SER A 213 -15.43 5.24 -2.48
CA SER A 213 -14.30 4.95 -1.60
C SER A 213 -14.69 4.70 -0.12
N SER A 214 -15.90 5.10 0.27
CA SER A 214 -16.46 4.83 1.60
C SER A 214 -17.12 3.46 1.72
N MET A 215 -17.33 2.76 0.61
CA MET A 215 -17.98 1.44 0.60
C MET A 215 -17.02 0.34 1.07
N THR A 216 -17.58 -0.70 1.65
CA THR A 216 -16.89 -1.98 1.81
C THR A 216 -17.01 -2.79 0.51
N ASP A 217 -16.09 -3.73 0.28
CA ASP A 217 -16.12 -4.60 -0.91
C ASP A 217 -17.47 -5.31 -1.09
N GLY A 218 -18.00 -5.85 0.01
CA GLY A 218 -19.32 -6.52 -0.03
C GLY A 218 -20.47 -5.57 -0.35
N HIS A 219 -20.36 -4.28 -0.01
CA HIS A 219 -21.37 -3.28 -0.42
C HIS A 219 -21.24 -2.99 -1.91
N ALA A 220 -20.05 -2.71 -2.39
CA ALA A 220 -19.81 -2.44 -3.81
C ALA A 220 -20.27 -3.61 -4.70
N GLN A 221 -19.97 -4.86 -4.31
CA GLN A 221 -20.42 -6.05 -5.04
C GLN A 221 -21.94 -6.15 -5.10
N ARG A 222 -22.64 -5.95 -3.99
CA ARG A 222 -24.13 -5.99 -3.98
C ARG A 222 -24.72 -4.87 -4.82
N LEU A 223 -24.18 -3.67 -4.72
CA LEU A 223 -24.64 -2.52 -5.50
C LEU A 223 -24.44 -2.76 -7.01
N HIS A 224 -23.27 -3.27 -7.39
CA HIS A 224 -22.99 -3.64 -8.77
C HIS A 224 -23.99 -4.69 -9.30
N GLN A 225 -24.27 -5.73 -8.49
CA GLN A 225 -25.30 -6.72 -8.84
C GLN A 225 -26.68 -6.09 -9.03
N GLN A 226 -27.08 -5.14 -8.17
CA GLN A 226 -28.37 -4.44 -8.30
C GLN A 226 -28.46 -3.59 -9.56
N LEU A 227 -27.34 -2.97 -9.97
CA LEU A 227 -27.30 -2.09 -11.15
C LEU A 227 -27.25 -2.87 -12.46
N PHE A 228 -26.53 -3.99 -12.50
CA PHE A 228 -26.14 -4.64 -13.76
C PHE A 228 -26.60 -6.09 -13.92
N SER A 229 -27.06 -6.77 -12.87
CA SER A 229 -27.58 -8.14 -13.02
C SER A 229 -29.05 -8.10 -13.35
N SER A 230 -29.42 -8.63 -14.52
CA SER A 230 -30.81 -8.95 -14.85
C SER A 230 -31.26 -10.14 -13.98
N HIS A 231 -32.42 -9.97 -13.30
CA HIS A 231 -33.09 -11.05 -12.60
C HIS A 231 -33.68 -12.07 -13.57
#